data_83f15e8ec39fcdd6b498ab761d9123ad
#
_entry.id   83f15e8ec39fcdd6b498ab761d9123ad
#
_cell.length_a   1.000
_cell.length_b   1.000
_cell.length_c   1.000
_cell.angle_alpha   90.00
_cell.angle_beta   90.00
_cell.angle_gamma   90.00
#
_symmetry.space_group_name_H-M   'P 1'
#
loop_
_entity.id
_entity.type
_entity.pdbx_description
1 polymer ?
#
loop_
_entity_poly.entity_id
_entity_poly.type
_entity_poly.pdbx_seq_one_letter_code
_entity_poly.pdbx_strand_id
1 'polypeptide(L)'
;MTINLKNLLNPKARPSKMGEFQELKSIDGLQVSAVSADLYGDGRDDLTLFFFNEGANFGAVYTNSKITSHTINWNLKIKRHFGTGIMINTKNANT
;
A
#
# COMPACT_ATOMS: atom_id res chain seq x y z
N MET A 1 -6.58 -7.14 18.81
CA MET A 1 -6.85 -5.82 18.21
C MET A 1 -7.30 -5.99 16.77
N THR A 2 -8.25 -5.19 16.33
CA THR A 2 -8.75 -5.24 14.96
C THR A 2 -8.32 -3.99 14.20
N ILE A 3 -8.18 -4.14 12.88
CA ILE A 3 -7.94 -3.01 11.98
C ILE A 3 -9.28 -2.64 11.34
N ASN A 4 -9.72 -1.41 11.54
CA ASN A 4 -10.92 -0.89 10.88
C ASN A 4 -10.48 -0.03 9.69
N LEU A 5 -10.73 -0.49 8.48
CA LEU A 5 -10.31 0.19 7.26
C LEU A 5 -10.93 1.57 7.12
N LYS A 6 -12.14 1.79 7.66
CA LYS A 6 -12.76 3.12 7.64
C LYS A 6 -11.94 4.17 8.38
N ASN A 7 -11.21 3.76 9.43
CA ASN A 7 -10.39 4.67 10.21
C ASN A 7 -9.07 5.02 9.49
N LEU A 8 -8.66 4.23 8.52
CA LEU A 8 -7.46 4.47 7.71
C LEU A 8 -7.74 5.33 6.49
N LEU A 9 -9.00 5.47 6.08
CA LEU A 9 -9.37 6.18 4.88
C LEU A 9 -9.77 7.63 5.20
N ASN A 10 -9.42 8.50 4.26
CA ASN A 10 -9.87 9.88 4.30
C ASN A 10 -11.40 9.91 4.14
N PRO A 11 -12.14 10.77 4.91
CA PRO A 11 -13.58 10.90 4.76
C PRO A 11 -14.05 11.26 3.35
N LYS A 12 -13.19 11.83 2.52
CA LYS A 12 -13.50 12.16 1.13
C LYS A 12 -13.33 10.97 0.18
N ALA A 13 -12.81 9.83 0.66
CA ALA A 13 -12.65 8.65 -0.17
C ALA A 13 -14.01 8.13 -0.63
N ARG A 14 -14.09 7.69 -1.88
CA ARG A 14 -15.33 7.15 -2.42
C ARG A 14 -15.58 5.77 -1.82
N PRO A 15 -16.84 5.42 -1.49
CA PRO A 15 -17.15 4.07 -1.04
C PRO A 15 -16.86 3.04 -2.13
N SER A 16 -16.46 1.86 -1.70
CA SER A 16 -16.24 0.73 -2.59
C SER A 16 -17.56 0.25 -3.20
N LYS A 17 -17.54 -0.10 -4.48
CA LYS A 17 -18.69 -0.75 -5.13
C LYS A 17 -18.94 -2.16 -4.61
N MET A 18 -17.99 -2.74 -3.91
CA MET A 18 -18.09 -4.10 -3.35
C MET A 18 -18.78 -4.14 -1.99
N GLY A 19 -19.19 -2.99 -1.45
CA GLY A 19 -19.88 -2.87 -0.18
C GLY A 19 -19.07 -2.16 0.88
N GLU A 20 -19.48 -2.34 2.14
CA GLU A 20 -18.82 -1.69 3.27
C GLU A 20 -17.49 -2.36 3.62
N PHE A 21 -16.59 -1.57 4.21
CA PHE A 21 -15.33 -2.09 4.73
C PHE A 21 -15.58 -2.98 5.94
N GLN A 22 -14.86 -4.09 6.01
CA GLN A 22 -14.91 -5.00 7.13
C GLN A 22 -13.83 -4.66 8.15
N GLU A 23 -14.09 -4.98 9.43
CA GLU A 23 -13.03 -4.96 10.42
C GLU A 23 -12.11 -6.16 10.21
N LEU A 24 -10.81 -5.89 10.25
CA LEU A 24 -9.79 -6.91 10.12
C LEU A 24 -9.06 -7.08 11.44
N LYS A 25 -8.71 -8.33 11.76
CA LYS A 25 -7.85 -8.59 12.90
C LYS A 25 -6.46 -8.06 12.64
N SER A 26 -5.83 -7.53 13.68
CA SER A 26 -4.44 -7.11 13.56
C SER A 26 -3.53 -8.33 13.34
N ILE A 27 -2.43 -8.08 12.65
CA ILE A 27 -1.38 -9.08 12.40
C ILE A 27 -0.20 -8.71 13.28
N ASP A 28 0.28 -9.65 14.07
CA ASP A 28 1.44 -9.42 14.93
C ASP A 28 2.66 -9.04 14.10
N GLY A 29 3.35 -8.00 14.54
CA GLY A 29 4.54 -7.51 13.87
C GLY A 29 4.29 -6.62 12.67
N LEU A 30 3.03 -6.34 12.32
CA LEU A 30 2.66 -5.46 11.21
C LEU A 30 2.10 -4.14 11.75
N GLN A 31 2.68 -3.04 11.28
CA GLN A 31 2.17 -1.68 11.50
C GLN A 31 1.73 -1.09 10.17
N VAL A 32 0.64 -0.34 10.18
CA VAL A 32 0.09 0.31 8.99
C VAL A 32 -0.07 1.80 9.27
N SER A 33 0.37 2.61 8.34
CA SER A 33 0.21 4.07 8.39
C SER A 33 -0.22 4.60 7.04
N ALA A 34 -1.14 5.56 7.05
CA ALA A 34 -1.60 6.24 5.84
C ALA A 34 -1.50 7.74 6.06
N VAL A 35 -0.96 8.44 5.08
CA VAL A 35 -0.75 9.89 5.13
C VAL A 35 -1.03 10.51 3.79
N SER A 36 -1.18 11.85 3.78
CA SER A 36 -1.27 12.61 2.55
C SER A 36 0.11 13.11 2.16
N ALA A 37 0.53 12.77 0.94
CA ALA A 37 1.66 13.42 0.26
C ALA A 37 1.18 14.54 -0.67
N ASP A 38 -0.10 14.89 -0.58
CA ASP A 38 -0.76 15.96 -1.33
C ASP A 38 -0.70 15.75 -2.86
N LEU A 39 -0.72 14.51 -3.30
CA LEU A 39 -0.68 14.20 -4.74
C LEU A 39 -1.95 14.66 -5.47
N TYR A 40 -3.07 14.74 -4.76
CA TYR A 40 -4.36 15.15 -5.31
C TYR A 40 -4.71 16.61 -5.01
N GLY A 41 -3.95 17.27 -4.13
CA GLY A 41 -4.20 18.67 -3.75
C GLY A 41 -5.41 18.89 -2.83
N ASP A 42 -6.02 17.84 -2.29
CA ASP A 42 -7.22 17.94 -1.45
C ASP A 42 -7.05 17.34 -0.04
N GLY A 43 -5.82 16.95 0.30
CA GLY A 43 -5.49 16.42 1.63
C GLY A 43 -5.90 14.96 1.87
N ARG A 44 -6.43 14.27 0.85
CA ARG A 44 -6.74 12.85 1.02
C ARG A 44 -5.48 12.02 1.24
N ASP A 45 -5.61 10.91 1.94
CA ASP A 45 -4.51 9.98 2.10
C ASP A 45 -4.22 9.29 0.77
N ASP A 46 -2.98 9.40 0.33
CA ASP A 46 -2.54 8.90 -0.96
C ASP A 46 -1.26 8.07 -0.87
N LEU A 47 -0.74 7.91 0.35
CA LEU A 47 0.47 7.16 0.61
C LEU A 47 0.26 6.26 1.82
N THR A 48 0.48 4.98 1.65
CA THR A 48 0.34 3.98 2.71
C THR A 48 1.64 3.21 2.90
N LEU A 49 2.03 3.02 4.15
CA LEU A 49 3.17 2.19 4.51
C LEU A 49 2.71 1.02 5.37
N PHE A 50 3.07 -0.18 4.95
CA PHE A 50 3.01 -1.38 5.75
C PHE A 50 4.41 -1.67 6.26
N PHE A 51 4.61 -1.72 7.56
CA PHE A 51 5.91 -1.95 8.15
C PHE A 51 5.90 -3.23 8.99
N PHE A 52 6.83 -4.12 8.69
CA PHE A 52 6.99 -5.40 9.39
C PHE A 52 8.15 -5.27 10.38
N ASN A 53 7.85 -5.33 11.67
CA ASN A 53 8.83 -5.06 12.74
C ASN A 53 10.09 -5.92 12.64
N GLU A 54 9.92 -7.18 12.26
CA GLU A 54 11.01 -8.15 12.12
C GLU A 54 11.28 -8.53 10.66
N GLY A 55 10.66 -7.79 9.73
CA GLY A 55 10.74 -8.11 8.33
C GLY A 55 9.82 -9.26 7.93
N ALA A 56 9.75 -9.53 6.64
CA ALA A 56 8.92 -10.59 6.09
C ALA A 56 9.52 -11.13 4.80
N ASN A 57 9.33 -12.41 4.56
CA ASN A 57 9.61 -12.99 3.25
C ASN A 57 8.52 -12.58 2.26
N PHE A 58 8.89 -12.37 1.01
CA PHE A 58 7.93 -12.03 -0.02
C PHE A 58 8.26 -12.70 -1.34
N GLY A 59 7.23 -12.83 -2.17
CA GLY A 59 7.36 -13.15 -3.58
C GLY A 59 6.64 -12.09 -4.40
N ALA A 60 7.06 -11.88 -5.63
CA ALA A 60 6.47 -10.87 -6.49
C ALA A 60 6.40 -11.36 -7.93
N VAL A 61 5.35 -10.91 -8.62
CA VAL A 61 5.21 -11.09 -10.07
C VAL A 61 4.97 -9.72 -10.69
N TYR A 62 5.45 -9.55 -11.91
CA TYR A 62 5.42 -8.27 -12.59
C TYR A 62 4.84 -8.41 -13.99
N THR A 63 4.43 -7.28 -14.56
CA THR A 63 3.92 -7.23 -15.92
C THR A 63 4.95 -7.68 -16.95
N ASN A 64 4.49 -8.26 -18.04
CA ASN A 64 5.32 -8.58 -19.22
C ASN A 64 5.44 -7.40 -20.20
N SER A 65 4.79 -6.27 -19.92
CA SER A 65 4.86 -5.10 -20.77
C SER A 65 6.31 -4.63 -20.94
N LYS A 66 6.65 -4.18 -22.13
CA LYS A 66 7.94 -3.55 -22.40
C LYS A 66 8.04 -2.16 -21.81
N ILE A 67 6.90 -1.52 -21.56
CA ILE A 67 6.83 -0.20 -20.92
C ILE A 67 6.35 -0.42 -19.49
N THR A 68 7.20 -0.09 -18.52
CA THR A 68 6.92 -0.29 -17.11
C THR A 68 7.00 1.02 -16.35
N SER A 69 6.23 1.12 -15.25
CA SER A 69 6.30 2.28 -14.36
C SER A 69 7.64 2.35 -13.63
N HIS A 70 7.96 3.52 -13.10
CA HIS A 70 9.16 3.70 -12.27
C HIS A 70 9.14 2.79 -11.05
N THR A 71 7.96 2.54 -10.47
CA THR A 71 7.78 1.64 -9.33
C THR A 71 8.23 0.23 -9.67
N ILE A 72 7.80 -0.28 -10.82
CA ILE A 72 8.21 -1.62 -11.29
C ILE A 72 9.72 -1.66 -11.54
N ASN A 73 10.26 -0.64 -12.19
CA ASN A 73 11.70 -0.57 -12.48
C ASN A 73 12.52 -0.57 -11.20
N TRP A 74 12.05 0.14 -10.16
CA TRP A 74 12.68 0.14 -8.85
C TRP A 74 12.64 -1.24 -8.20
N ASN A 75 11.46 -1.87 -8.19
CA ASN A 75 11.27 -3.18 -7.55
C ASN A 75 12.06 -4.28 -8.23
N LEU A 76 12.23 -4.23 -9.54
CA LEU A 76 13.03 -5.20 -10.28
C LEU A 76 14.51 -5.18 -9.89
N LYS A 77 15.00 -4.12 -9.28
CA LYS A 77 16.37 -4.03 -8.76
C LYS A 77 16.55 -4.77 -7.45
N ILE A 78 15.45 -5.10 -6.76
CA ILE A 78 15.50 -5.81 -5.48
C ILE A 78 15.72 -7.30 -5.78
N LYS A 79 16.85 -7.83 -5.33
CA LYS A 79 17.21 -9.22 -5.56
C LYS A 79 16.92 -10.13 -4.36
N ARG A 80 16.42 -9.54 -3.28
CA ARG A 80 16.07 -10.27 -2.06
C ARG A 80 14.61 -10.70 -2.10
N HIS A 81 14.30 -11.72 -1.31
CA HIS A 81 12.94 -12.15 -1.04
C HIS A 81 12.53 -11.87 0.41
N PHE A 82 13.19 -10.90 1.04
CA PHE A 82 12.95 -10.47 2.42
C PHE A 82 12.96 -8.96 2.47
N GLY A 83 11.96 -8.38 3.11
CA GLY A 83 11.83 -6.93 3.22
C GLY A 83 11.20 -6.52 4.54
N THR A 84 11.26 -5.22 4.85
CA THR A 84 10.71 -4.65 6.08
C THR A 84 9.47 -3.80 5.85
N GLY A 85 9.17 -3.45 4.62
CA GLY A 85 7.99 -2.62 4.37
C GLY A 85 7.51 -2.62 2.94
N ILE A 86 6.26 -2.24 2.78
CA ILE A 86 5.63 -2.01 1.49
C ILE A 86 5.07 -0.61 1.51
N MET A 87 5.49 0.22 0.56
CA MET A 87 4.93 1.55 0.38
C MET A 87 4.07 1.55 -0.87
N ILE A 88 2.84 2.01 -0.72
CA ILE A 88 1.87 2.08 -1.81
C ILE A 88 1.44 3.54 -1.97
N ASN A 89 1.61 4.07 -3.16
CA ASN A 89 1.08 5.39 -3.51
C ASN A 89 -0.07 5.25 -4.50
N THR A 90 -0.95 6.25 -4.50
CA THR A 90 -2.02 6.36 -5.48
C THR A 90 -1.73 7.48 -6.49
N LYS A 91 -2.64 7.71 -7.41
CA LYS A 91 -2.59 8.69 -8.50
C LYS A 91 -1.68 8.28 -9.66
N ASN A 92 -0.55 7.63 -9.40
CA ASN A 92 0.35 7.16 -10.46
C ASN A 92 0.03 5.70 -10.79
N ALA A 93 0.18 5.33 -12.06
CA ALA A 93 0.09 3.92 -12.46
C ALA A 93 1.27 3.14 -11.89
N ASN A 94 0.99 1.96 -11.35
CA ASN A 94 1.99 1.10 -10.70
C ASN A 94 2.28 -0.17 -11.50
N THR A 95 2.16 -0.09 -12.82
CA THR A 95 2.42 -1.22 -13.72
C THR A 95 3.49 -0.89 -14.76
#